data_c056ec42aba6f7d1d044b0a84f3e5f48
#
_entry.id   c056ec42aba6f7d1d044b0a84f3e5f48
#
_cell.length_a   1.000
_cell.length_b   1.000
_cell.length_c   1.000
_cell.angle_alpha   90.00
_cell.angle_beta   90.00
_cell.angle_gamma   90.00
#
_symmetry.space_group_name_H-M   'P 1'
#
loop_
_entity.id
_entity.type
_entity.pdbx_description
1 polymer ?
#
loop_
_entity_poly.entity_id
_entity_poly.type
_entity_poly.pdbx_seq_one_letter_code
_entity_poly.pdbx_strand_id
1 'polypeptide(L)'
;MLRLAKRIVLLSTGLVVLELLGASLQVRAQDVLPEAPARPRMSAPVDRNTDGETKGATYVSLDPSLNRLFSGEDPKSLTDLKALQTQQSKVAAKIHQVTVNLQHGSTQGSGVLINEEGYILTAAHVAGKPKQKMWVVLHDGRRVEGVSMGVNRDTDAGLVRILKTRDENNQPWPHAALPAVGERVKTGQWCIAGGHPGGWVSDRPAVIRIGRILAVTDSTVVSDCSLIGGDSGGPLFDLQGKLIGIHSRIGIDVDDNMHVPMNVYMESWDRLANSEAWGVLPGFRPIIGVTADRQSDTKSECIIGTVAPRGPAAKAGIVPGDRIVRFHNAD
;
A
#
# COMPACT_ATOMS: atom_id res chain seq x y z
N MET A 1 -36.49 42.62 -7.25
CA MET A 1 -36.20 41.34 -6.60
C MET A 1 -34.72 41.19 -6.46
N LEU A 2 -34.19 41.49 -5.29
CA LEU A 2 -32.73 41.42 -5.00
C LEU A 2 -32.35 39.95 -4.84
N ARG A 3 -31.44 39.47 -5.69
CA ARG A 3 -30.74 38.19 -5.47
C ARG A 3 -29.54 38.43 -4.56
N LEU A 4 -29.60 37.93 -3.35
CA LEU A 4 -28.47 37.91 -2.40
C LEU A 4 -27.40 36.99 -2.93
N ALA A 5 -26.22 37.50 -3.24
CA ALA A 5 -25.03 36.72 -3.55
C ALA A 5 -24.52 36.04 -2.25
N LYS A 6 -24.59 34.74 -2.17
CA LYS A 6 -23.98 33.98 -1.07
C LYS A 6 -22.47 33.89 -1.27
N ARG A 7 -21.73 34.56 -0.41
CA ARG A 7 -20.28 34.36 -0.31
C ARG A 7 -20.01 33.04 0.45
N ILE A 8 -19.37 32.09 -0.17
CA ILE A 8 -18.90 30.89 0.50
C ILE A 8 -17.42 31.07 0.79
N VAL A 9 -17.07 31.18 2.08
CA VAL A 9 -15.69 31.08 2.57
C VAL A 9 -15.54 29.67 3.13
N LEU A 10 -14.74 28.84 2.51
CA LEU A 10 -14.35 27.53 3.02
C LEU A 10 -13.21 27.70 4.02
N LEU A 11 -13.53 27.68 5.30
CA LEU A 11 -12.58 27.55 6.40
C LEU A 11 -12.30 26.07 6.67
N SER A 12 -11.04 25.73 6.73
CA SER A 12 -10.51 24.39 7.02
C SER A 12 -10.53 24.10 8.52
N THR A 13 -11.67 23.96 9.13
CA THR A 13 -11.83 23.28 10.44
C THR A 13 -13.33 23.03 10.62
N GLY A 14 -13.71 21.74 10.51
CA GLY A 14 -15.10 21.33 10.67
C GLY A 14 -15.54 21.38 12.12
N LEU A 15 -16.42 22.31 12.45
CA LEU A 15 -17.36 22.16 13.56
C LEU A 15 -18.66 22.85 13.13
N VAL A 16 -19.64 22.05 12.68
CA VAL A 16 -21.02 22.52 12.57
C VAL A 16 -21.74 22.01 13.81
N VAL A 17 -22.02 22.91 14.74
CA VAL A 17 -22.94 22.66 15.84
C VAL A 17 -24.35 22.95 15.32
N LEU A 18 -25.19 21.93 15.20
CA LEU A 18 -26.62 22.08 14.98
C LEU A 18 -27.33 21.64 16.28
N GLU A 19 -27.74 22.59 17.09
CA GLU A 19 -28.67 22.30 18.18
C GLU A 19 -30.07 22.03 17.61
N LEU A 20 -30.57 20.83 17.80
CA LEU A 20 -31.99 20.48 17.71
C LEU A 20 -32.38 19.67 18.94
N LEU A 21 -33.44 20.18 19.57
CA LEU A 21 -34.09 19.73 20.78
C LEU A 21 -34.43 18.23 20.79
N GLY A 22 -34.07 17.58 21.88
CA GLY A 22 -34.87 16.57 22.56
C GLY A 22 -35.05 15.22 21.88
N ALA A 23 -33.96 14.40 21.80
CA ALA A 23 -34.06 12.95 21.85
C ALA A 23 -32.74 12.40 22.40
N SER A 24 -32.83 11.72 23.55
CA SER A 24 -31.72 11.00 24.14
C SER A 24 -31.32 9.85 23.24
N LEU A 25 -30.38 10.09 22.28
CA LEU A 25 -29.66 9.03 21.60
C LEU A 25 -28.61 8.50 22.55
N GLN A 26 -28.79 7.27 23.02
CA GLN A 26 -27.72 6.49 23.61
C GLN A 26 -26.63 6.35 22.54
N VAL A 27 -25.52 7.09 22.73
CA VAL A 27 -24.30 6.92 21.96
C VAL A 27 -23.76 5.52 22.29
N ARG A 28 -23.94 4.59 21.36
CA ARG A 28 -23.21 3.34 21.38
C ARG A 28 -21.73 3.70 21.41
N ALA A 29 -21.00 3.07 22.33
CA ALA A 29 -19.55 3.21 22.46
C ALA A 29 -18.92 3.23 21.06
N GLN A 30 -18.31 4.36 20.72
CA GLN A 30 -17.48 4.46 19.52
C GLN A 30 -16.38 3.41 19.66
N ASP A 31 -16.24 2.56 18.67
CA ASP A 31 -15.08 1.68 18.53
C ASP A 31 -13.84 2.60 18.54
N VAL A 32 -13.24 2.75 19.70
CA VAL A 32 -11.98 3.47 19.86
C VAL A 32 -10.96 2.67 19.07
N LEU A 33 -10.50 3.22 17.95
CA LEU A 33 -9.37 2.63 17.26
C LEU A 33 -8.22 2.50 18.25
N PRO A 34 -7.57 1.34 18.37
CA PRO A 34 -6.47 1.18 19.28
C PRO A 34 -5.38 2.20 18.97
N GLU A 35 -4.70 2.65 20.02
CA GLU A 35 -3.59 3.59 19.95
C GLU A 35 -2.58 3.23 18.87
N ALA A 36 -2.04 4.23 18.17
CA ALA A 36 -1.09 4.01 17.08
C ALA A 36 0.09 3.16 17.59
N PRO A 37 0.40 2.03 16.94
CA PRO A 37 1.42 1.14 17.44
C PRO A 37 2.81 1.75 17.29
N ALA A 38 3.72 1.31 18.17
CA ALA A 38 5.13 1.55 17.99
C ALA A 38 5.59 1.08 16.60
N ARG A 39 6.55 1.79 15.99
CA ARG A 39 7.15 1.39 14.73
C ARG A 39 7.51 -0.11 14.78
N PRO A 40 7.22 -0.89 13.71
CA PRO A 40 7.72 -2.25 13.65
C PRO A 40 9.22 -2.20 13.94
N ARG A 41 9.67 -2.99 14.89
CA ARG A 41 11.10 -3.08 15.14
C ARG A 41 11.73 -3.59 13.85
N MET A 42 12.47 -2.70 13.15
CA MET A 42 13.38 -3.14 12.12
C MET A 42 14.30 -4.15 12.80
N SER A 43 14.34 -5.38 12.33
CA SER A 43 15.23 -6.38 12.90
C SER A 43 16.63 -5.76 12.95
N ALA A 44 17.23 -5.71 14.17
CA ALA A 44 18.65 -5.43 14.28
C ALA A 44 19.39 -6.35 13.29
N PRO A 45 20.52 -5.92 12.72
CA PRO A 45 21.30 -6.82 11.87
C PRO A 45 21.47 -8.12 12.65
N VAL A 46 20.86 -9.20 12.13
CA VAL A 46 21.00 -10.53 12.75
C VAL A 46 22.49 -10.78 12.75
N ASP A 47 23.07 -10.89 13.95
CA ASP A 47 24.46 -11.24 14.12
C ASP A 47 24.73 -12.48 13.27
N ARG A 48 25.71 -12.44 12.37
CA ARG A 48 25.96 -13.43 11.33
C ARG A 48 26.25 -14.84 11.88
N ASN A 49 26.22 -15.01 13.20
CA ASN A 49 26.61 -16.22 13.91
C ASN A 49 25.53 -16.85 14.81
N THR A 50 24.30 -16.41 14.76
CA THR A 50 23.23 -17.08 15.50
C THR A 50 22.21 -17.66 14.53
N ASP A 51 22.20 -19.00 14.41
CA ASP A 51 21.14 -19.81 13.76
C ASP A 51 19.78 -19.72 14.48
N GLY A 52 19.51 -18.61 15.13
CA GLY A 52 18.24 -18.33 15.78
C GLY A 52 17.19 -17.94 14.76
N GLU A 53 16.39 -18.89 14.28
CA GLU A 53 15.13 -18.59 13.62
C GLU A 53 14.29 -17.74 14.58
N THR A 54 14.16 -16.45 14.31
CA THR A 54 13.11 -15.65 14.94
C THR A 54 11.79 -16.25 14.51
N LYS A 55 11.07 -16.90 15.45
CA LYS A 55 9.74 -17.47 15.20
C LYS A 55 8.88 -16.44 14.48
N GLY A 56 8.37 -16.80 13.31
CA GLY A 56 7.48 -15.93 12.51
C GLY A 56 8.14 -15.15 11.37
N ALA A 57 9.46 -15.03 11.30
CA ALA A 57 10.12 -14.30 10.23
C ALA A 57 10.37 -15.14 8.97
N THR A 58 10.32 -14.52 7.79
CA THR A 58 10.58 -15.19 6.50
C THR A 58 12.07 -15.40 6.20
N TYR A 59 12.95 -14.98 7.09
CA TYR A 59 14.39 -15.04 6.87
C TYR A 59 14.90 -16.46 6.59
N VAL A 60 15.76 -16.58 5.58
CA VAL A 60 16.49 -17.78 5.21
C VAL A 60 17.96 -17.42 5.05
N SER A 61 18.85 -18.13 5.75
CA SER A 61 20.29 -17.94 5.57
C SER A 61 20.68 -18.14 4.10
N LEU A 62 21.46 -17.21 3.58
CA LEU A 62 21.98 -17.32 2.21
C LEU A 62 23.05 -18.40 2.16
N ASP A 63 22.96 -19.30 1.19
CA ASP A 63 24.04 -20.21 0.88
C ASP A 63 25.29 -19.39 0.48
N PRO A 64 26.46 -19.62 1.11
CA PRO A 64 27.68 -18.84 0.81
C PRO A 64 28.09 -18.86 -0.67
N SER A 65 27.77 -19.93 -1.42
CA SER A 65 28.00 -20.01 -2.86
C SER A 65 27.22 -18.97 -3.66
N LEU A 66 26.13 -18.45 -3.11
CA LEU A 66 25.25 -17.44 -3.73
C LEU A 66 25.65 -15.99 -3.46
N ASN A 67 26.72 -15.72 -2.68
CA ASN A 67 27.12 -14.35 -2.34
C ASN A 67 27.32 -13.47 -3.59
N ARG A 68 27.88 -14.03 -4.67
CA ARG A 68 28.05 -13.31 -5.94
C ARG A 68 26.71 -12.98 -6.60
N LEU A 69 25.79 -13.95 -6.66
CA LEU A 69 24.45 -13.78 -7.24
C LEU A 69 23.63 -12.81 -6.40
N PHE A 70 23.78 -12.88 -5.07
CA PHE A 70 23.10 -11.93 -4.17
C PHE A 70 23.58 -10.49 -4.38
N SER A 71 24.84 -10.29 -4.75
CA SER A 71 25.38 -8.96 -5.11
C SER A 71 25.02 -8.51 -6.53
N GLY A 72 24.33 -9.33 -7.33
CA GLY A 72 23.83 -8.98 -8.66
C GLY A 72 24.60 -9.58 -9.83
N GLU A 73 25.57 -10.48 -9.59
CA GLU A 73 26.22 -11.19 -10.68
C GLU A 73 25.33 -12.27 -11.32
N ASP A 74 25.67 -12.66 -12.55
CA ASP A 74 25.01 -13.73 -13.25
C ASP A 74 25.51 -15.12 -12.84
N PRO A 75 24.63 -16.17 -12.90
CA PRO A 75 25.06 -17.55 -12.75
C PRO A 75 26.07 -17.93 -13.86
N LYS A 76 27.19 -18.55 -13.47
CA LYS A 76 28.24 -18.97 -14.41
C LYS A 76 28.29 -20.49 -14.59
N SER A 77 27.52 -21.24 -13.82
CA SER A 77 27.54 -22.70 -13.84
C SER A 77 26.17 -23.31 -13.53
N LEU A 78 26.00 -24.59 -13.88
CA LEU A 78 24.83 -25.35 -13.49
C LEU A 78 24.72 -25.50 -11.95
N THR A 79 25.84 -25.47 -11.25
CA THR A 79 25.88 -25.50 -9.79
C THR A 79 25.28 -24.22 -9.21
N ASP A 80 25.62 -23.06 -9.77
CA ASP A 80 25.02 -21.78 -9.37
C ASP A 80 23.51 -21.80 -9.55
N LEU A 81 23.01 -22.30 -10.69
CA LEU A 81 21.57 -22.40 -10.98
C LEU A 81 20.85 -23.33 -9.99
N LYS A 82 21.45 -24.49 -9.65
CA LYS A 82 20.88 -25.42 -8.68
C LYS A 82 20.85 -24.83 -7.27
N ALA A 83 21.92 -24.14 -6.87
CA ALA A 83 21.97 -23.46 -5.58
C ALA A 83 20.90 -22.33 -5.50
N LEU A 84 20.78 -21.54 -6.57
CA LEU A 84 19.75 -20.50 -6.68
C LEU A 84 18.33 -21.09 -6.59
N GLN A 85 18.05 -22.16 -7.33
CA GLN A 85 16.77 -22.86 -7.26
C GLN A 85 16.44 -23.37 -5.85
N THR A 86 17.44 -23.94 -5.17
CA THR A 86 17.28 -24.42 -3.79
C THR A 86 16.98 -23.29 -2.83
N GLN A 87 17.69 -22.16 -2.93
CA GLN A 87 17.46 -20.99 -2.12
C GLN A 87 16.07 -20.39 -2.35
N GLN A 88 15.68 -20.25 -3.62
CA GLN A 88 14.34 -19.78 -4.00
C GLN A 88 13.22 -20.63 -3.39
N SER A 89 13.35 -21.96 -3.46
CA SER A 89 12.35 -22.89 -2.91
C SER A 89 12.19 -22.71 -1.40
N LYS A 90 13.30 -22.51 -0.66
CA LYS A 90 13.27 -22.25 0.78
C LYS A 90 12.58 -20.93 1.10
N VAL A 91 12.90 -19.87 0.36
CA VAL A 91 12.30 -18.55 0.55
C VAL A 91 10.82 -18.56 0.15
N ALA A 92 10.47 -19.19 -0.98
CA ALA A 92 9.09 -19.30 -1.45
C ALA A 92 8.17 -19.94 -0.42
N ALA A 93 8.60 -21.02 0.24
CA ALA A 93 7.82 -21.70 1.29
C ALA A 93 7.47 -20.75 2.45
N LYS A 94 8.36 -19.84 2.80
CA LYS A 94 8.12 -18.84 3.86
C LYS A 94 7.28 -17.64 3.37
N ILE A 95 7.50 -17.20 2.14
CA ILE A 95 6.75 -16.09 1.52
C ILE A 95 5.25 -16.41 1.47
N HIS A 96 4.86 -17.64 1.14
CA HIS A 96 3.47 -18.07 1.10
C HIS A 96 2.73 -17.80 2.41
N GLN A 97 3.39 -18.01 3.57
CA GLN A 97 2.77 -17.85 4.88
C GLN A 97 2.41 -16.42 5.23
N VAL A 98 3.12 -15.45 4.66
CA VAL A 98 2.96 -14.02 4.98
C VAL A 98 2.28 -13.22 3.88
N THR A 99 2.14 -13.80 2.68
CA THR A 99 1.44 -13.14 1.55
C THR A 99 -0.06 -13.37 1.69
N VAL A 100 -0.82 -12.30 1.70
CA VAL A 100 -2.28 -12.33 1.88
C VAL A 100 -2.99 -11.71 0.68
N ASN A 101 -4.25 -12.11 0.47
CA ASN A 101 -5.14 -11.41 -0.44
C ASN A 101 -6.03 -10.45 0.34
N LEU A 102 -6.19 -9.23 -0.17
CA LEU A 102 -7.01 -8.17 0.41
C LEU A 102 -8.25 -7.95 -0.46
N GLN A 103 -9.44 -7.93 0.18
CA GLN A 103 -10.72 -7.78 -0.51
C GLN A 103 -11.56 -6.67 0.11
N HIS A 104 -11.98 -5.71 -0.71
CA HIS A 104 -12.88 -4.65 -0.32
C HIS A 104 -13.88 -4.36 -1.45
N GLY A 105 -15.16 -4.66 -1.21
CA GLY A 105 -16.18 -4.60 -2.27
C GLY A 105 -15.81 -5.50 -3.47
N SER A 106 -15.71 -4.93 -4.66
CA SER A 106 -15.25 -5.62 -5.87
C SER A 106 -13.73 -5.55 -6.09
N THR A 107 -13.02 -4.78 -5.28
CA THR A 107 -11.57 -4.61 -5.40
C THR A 107 -10.85 -5.76 -4.70
N GLN A 108 -9.89 -6.36 -5.38
CA GLN A 108 -8.97 -7.34 -4.82
C GLN A 108 -7.53 -6.95 -5.11
N GLY A 109 -6.67 -7.26 -4.18
CA GLY A 109 -5.23 -7.07 -4.29
C GLY A 109 -4.49 -7.99 -3.34
N SER A 110 -3.21 -7.76 -3.20
CA SER A 110 -2.32 -8.51 -2.33
C SER A 110 -1.80 -7.65 -1.19
N GLY A 111 -1.19 -8.28 -0.20
CA GLY A 111 -0.51 -7.64 0.90
C GLY A 111 0.50 -8.57 1.55
N VAL A 112 1.28 -8.05 2.48
CA VAL A 112 2.24 -8.83 3.26
C VAL A 112 2.16 -8.48 4.74
N LEU A 113 2.05 -9.51 5.59
CA LEU A 113 2.13 -9.39 7.04
C LEU A 113 3.57 -9.01 7.44
N ILE A 114 3.73 -7.99 8.29
CA ILE A 114 5.05 -7.45 8.67
C ILE A 114 5.37 -7.49 10.16
N ASN A 115 4.40 -7.86 10.99
CA ASN A 115 4.64 -8.05 12.42
C ASN A 115 3.61 -8.99 13.06
N GLU A 116 3.90 -9.40 14.29
CA GLU A 116 3.05 -10.31 15.08
C GLU A 116 1.66 -9.76 15.43
N GLU A 117 1.47 -8.44 15.31
CA GLU A 117 0.21 -7.75 15.63
C GLU A 117 -0.77 -7.70 14.45
N GLY A 118 -0.36 -8.23 13.27
CA GLY A 118 -1.19 -8.31 12.08
C GLY A 118 -1.22 -7.05 11.22
N TYR A 119 -0.14 -6.25 11.22
CA TYR A 119 0.02 -5.17 10.25
C TYR A 119 0.41 -5.73 8.89
N ILE A 120 -0.17 -5.13 7.85
CA ILE A 120 -0.02 -5.57 6.45
C ILE A 120 0.36 -4.36 5.62
N LEU A 121 1.51 -4.44 4.93
CA LEU A 121 1.82 -3.48 3.88
C LEU A 121 1.13 -3.88 2.58
N THR A 122 0.68 -2.87 1.86
CA THR A 122 0.01 -3.00 0.56
C THR A 122 0.13 -1.71 -0.24
N ALA A 123 -0.42 -1.65 -1.45
CA ALA A 123 -0.49 -0.44 -2.24
C ALA A 123 -1.63 0.49 -1.74
N ALA A 124 -1.47 1.81 -1.86
CA ALA A 124 -2.51 2.76 -1.44
C ALA A 124 -3.83 2.57 -2.22
N HIS A 125 -3.75 2.26 -3.53
CA HIS A 125 -4.94 2.02 -4.34
C HIS A 125 -5.68 0.73 -3.95
N VAL A 126 -5.01 -0.25 -3.32
CA VAL A 126 -5.60 -1.48 -2.75
C VAL A 126 -6.20 -1.19 -1.38
N ALA A 127 -5.49 -0.49 -0.51
CA ALA A 127 -5.97 -0.11 0.83
C ALA A 127 -7.20 0.82 0.77
N GLY A 128 -7.29 1.65 -0.26
CA GLY A 128 -8.44 2.52 -0.50
C GLY A 128 -8.48 3.76 0.41
N LYS A 129 -9.55 3.90 1.19
CA LYS A 129 -9.71 4.99 2.16
C LYS A 129 -9.44 4.47 3.57
N PRO A 130 -8.84 5.28 4.45
CA PRO A 130 -8.65 4.89 5.86
C PRO A 130 -9.97 4.50 6.55
N LYS A 131 -9.86 3.61 7.53
CA LYS A 131 -10.96 3.13 8.39
C LYS A 131 -12.04 2.34 7.66
N GLN A 132 -11.77 1.81 6.48
CA GLN A 132 -12.68 0.92 5.77
C GLN A 132 -12.43 -0.53 6.19
N LYS A 133 -13.50 -1.27 6.50
CA LYS A 133 -13.43 -2.70 6.75
C LYS A 133 -13.12 -3.46 5.46
N MET A 134 -12.31 -4.48 5.56
CA MET A 134 -11.96 -5.38 4.47
C MET A 134 -11.76 -6.80 4.95
N TRP A 135 -11.76 -7.74 4.04
CA TRP A 135 -11.37 -9.12 4.30
C TRP A 135 -9.90 -9.33 3.96
N VAL A 136 -9.21 -9.97 4.86
CA VAL A 136 -7.85 -10.49 4.66
C VAL A 136 -7.97 -12.00 4.50
N VAL A 137 -7.57 -12.53 3.35
CA VAL A 137 -7.55 -13.98 3.10
C VAL A 137 -6.13 -14.45 3.28
N LEU A 138 -5.92 -15.34 4.24
CA LEU A 138 -4.64 -15.90 4.62
C LEU A 138 -4.23 -17.02 3.65
N HIS A 139 -2.97 -17.46 3.73
CA HIS A 139 -2.41 -18.50 2.87
C HIS A 139 -3.16 -19.84 2.95
N ASP A 140 -3.80 -20.13 4.07
CA ASP A 140 -4.59 -21.35 4.31
C ASP A 140 -6.08 -21.18 3.94
N GLY A 141 -6.47 -20.07 3.33
CA GLY A 141 -7.84 -19.77 2.91
C GLY A 141 -8.72 -19.18 3.99
N ARG A 142 -8.28 -19.12 5.24
CA ARG A 142 -9.05 -18.45 6.30
C ARG A 142 -9.23 -16.96 5.98
N ARG A 143 -10.44 -16.48 6.25
CA ARG A 143 -10.81 -15.07 6.07
C ARG A 143 -10.92 -14.39 7.42
N VAL A 144 -10.16 -13.35 7.64
CA VAL A 144 -10.19 -12.56 8.86
C VAL A 144 -10.55 -11.10 8.55
N GLU A 145 -11.20 -10.44 9.50
CA GLU A 145 -11.53 -9.02 9.35
C GLU A 145 -10.29 -8.15 9.53
N GLY A 146 -10.14 -7.19 8.62
CA GLY A 146 -9.12 -6.15 8.68
C GLY A 146 -9.71 -4.76 8.50
N VAL A 147 -8.91 -3.78 8.73
CA VAL A 147 -9.23 -2.37 8.54
C VAL A 147 -8.10 -1.67 7.81
N SER A 148 -8.44 -0.85 6.81
CA SER A 148 -7.45 0.02 6.17
C SER A 148 -7.02 1.11 7.14
N MET A 149 -5.73 1.32 7.23
CA MET A 149 -5.09 2.37 8.01
C MET A 149 -4.78 3.58 7.11
N GLY A 150 -3.58 4.14 7.19
CA GLY A 150 -3.17 5.26 6.37
C GLY A 150 -2.78 4.89 4.93
N VAL A 151 -2.79 5.91 4.07
CA VAL A 151 -2.37 5.81 2.67
C VAL A 151 -1.57 7.02 2.23
N ASN A 152 -0.40 6.78 1.65
CA ASN A 152 0.39 7.76 0.91
C ASN A 152 0.16 7.56 -0.59
N ARG A 153 -0.63 8.44 -1.21
CA ARG A 153 -0.96 8.31 -2.62
C ARG A 153 0.14 8.79 -3.56
N ASP A 154 1.06 9.64 -3.09
CA ASP A 154 2.16 10.12 -3.95
C ASP A 154 3.11 8.98 -4.32
N THR A 155 3.32 8.06 -3.40
CA THR A 155 4.18 6.89 -3.58
C THR A 155 3.42 5.58 -3.75
N ASP A 156 2.08 5.61 -3.62
CA ASP A 156 1.21 4.43 -3.63
C ASP A 156 1.46 3.46 -2.46
N ALA A 157 1.85 3.96 -1.28
CA ALA A 157 2.04 3.14 -0.08
C ALA A 157 0.78 3.11 0.78
N GLY A 158 0.35 1.93 1.21
CA GLY A 158 -0.82 1.70 2.05
C GLY A 158 -0.55 0.76 3.22
N LEU A 159 -1.30 0.94 4.29
CA LEU A 159 -1.26 0.10 5.49
C LEU A 159 -2.64 -0.45 5.80
N VAL A 160 -2.70 -1.71 6.18
CA VAL A 160 -3.88 -2.43 6.65
C VAL A 160 -3.54 -3.11 7.97
N ARG A 161 -4.52 -3.35 8.82
CA ARG A 161 -4.35 -4.11 10.06
C ARG A 161 -5.44 -5.16 10.19
N ILE A 162 -5.09 -6.37 10.59
CA ILE A 162 -6.04 -7.38 11.06
C ILE A 162 -6.61 -6.91 12.40
N LEU A 163 -7.93 -7.01 12.60
CA LEU A 163 -8.57 -6.52 13.83
C LEU A 163 -8.18 -7.33 15.07
N LYS A 164 -7.94 -8.63 14.91
CA LYS A 164 -7.43 -9.51 15.98
C LYS A 164 -5.91 -9.46 15.99
N THR A 165 -5.31 -9.24 17.15
CA THR A 165 -3.85 -9.22 17.31
C THR A 165 -3.22 -10.61 17.34
N ARG A 166 -4.03 -11.66 17.42
CA ARG A 166 -3.60 -13.06 17.44
C ARG A 166 -4.60 -13.92 16.66
N ASP A 167 -4.14 -15.06 16.20
CA ASP A 167 -4.99 -16.03 15.51
C ASP A 167 -5.98 -16.74 16.46
N GLU A 168 -6.77 -17.66 15.93
CA GLU A 168 -7.77 -18.40 16.70
C GLU A 168 -7.16 -19.34 17.76
N ASN A 169 -5.90 -19.72 17.58
CA ASN A 169 -5.14 -20.55 18.51
C ASN A 169 -4.28 -19.72 19.47
N ASN A 170 -4.56 -18.40 19.56
CA ASN A 170 -3.79 -17.44 20.36
C ASN A 170 -2.30 -17.35 19.96
N GLN A 171 -1.97 -17.69 18.71
CA GLN A 171 -0.62 -17.56 18.18
C GLN A 171 -0.42 -16.18 17.53
N PRO A 172 0.81 -15.63 17.57
CA PRO A 172 1.14 -14.42 16.85
C PRO A 172 1.04 -14.63 15.33
N TRP A 173 0.74 -13.57 14.59
CA TRP A 173 0.68 -13.64 13.13
C TRP A 173 2.06 -13.92 12.54
N PRO A 174 2.18 -14.83 11.54
CA PRO A 174 3.42 -14.98 10.79
C PRO A 174 3.73 -13.67 10.06
N HIS A 175 5.01 -13.30 9.95
CA HIS A 175 5.37 -12.02 9.36
C HIS A 175 6.70 -12.06 8.60
N ALA A 176 6.86 -11.13 7.67
CA ALA A 176 8.04 -10.99 6.85
C ALA A 176 9.25 -10.46 7.66
N ALA A 177 10.43 -10.93 7.32
CA ALA A 177 11.66 -10.29 7.76
C ALA A 177 11.80 -8.93 7.06
N LEU A 178 12.12 -7.89 7.83
CA LEU A 178 12.33 -6.54 7.31
C LEU A 178 13.83 -6.26 7.08
N PRO A 179 14.18 -5.37 6.15
CA PRO A 179 15.57 -4.95 5.96
C PRO A 179 16.07 -4.16 7.18
N ALA A 180 17.38 -4.13 7.38
CA ALA A 180 18.00 -3.27 8.37
C ALA A 180 17.83 -1.79 8.01
N VAL A 181 17.90 -0.91 9.02
CA VAL A 181 17.86 0.55 8.77
C VAL A 181 19.02 0.96 7.86
N GLY A 182 18.67 1.60 6.73
CA GLY A 182 19.66 2.02 5.73
C GLY A 182 20.10 0.93 4.75
N GLU A 183 19.62 -0.31 4.89
CA GLU A 183 19.82 -1.35 3.89
C GLU A 183 19.06 -0.98 2.62
N ARG A 184 19.79 -0.89 1.49
CA ARG A 184 19.19 -0.50 0.20
C ARG A 184 19.36 -1.61 -0.84
N VAL A 185 18.34 -1.75 -1.64
CA VAL A 185 18.33 -2.62 -2.82
C VAL A 185 19.31 -2.09 -3.87
N LYS A 186 19.92 -2.98 -4.65
CA LYS A 186 20.86 -2.62 -5.72
C LYS A 186 20.36 -3.13 -7.07
N THR A 187 20.63 -2.35 -8.11
CA THR A 187 20.43 -2.78 -9.50
C THR A 187 21.23 -4.06 -9.76
N GLY A 188 20.62 -5.00 -10.50
CA GLY A 188 21.19 -6.31 -10.78
C GLY A 188 20.92 -7.37 -9.71
N GLN A 189 20.46 -7.01 -8.53
CA GLN A 189 20.16 -7.95 -7.44
C GLN A 189 18.98 -8.85 -7.82
N TRP A 190 19.06 -10.14 -7.47
CA TRP A 190 17.96 -11.08 -7.61
C TRP A 190 16.84 -10.78 -6.62
N CYS A 191 15.60 -10.93 -7.07
CA CYS A 191 14.42 -10.71 -6.25
C CYS A 191 13.35 -11.76 -6.49
N ILE A 192 12.42 -11.89 -5.53
CA ILE A 192 11.32 -12.84 -5.54
C ILE A 192 10.03 -12.07 -5.27
N ALA A 193 9.11 -12.07 -6.24
CA ALA A 193 7.80 -11.45 -6.12
C ALA A 193 6.76 -12.48 -5.70
N GLY A 194 5.85 -12.08 -4.80
CA GLY A 194 4.71 -12.88 -4.36
C GLY A 194 3.40 -12.13 -4.51
N GLY A 195 2.32 -12.81 -4.93
CA GLY A 195 1.02 -12.14 -5.06
C GLY A 195 -0.10 -13.08 -5.47
N HIS A 196 -1.28 -12.49 -5.65
CA HIS A 196 -2.51 -13.20 -6.05
C HIS A 196 -3.02 -12.67 -7.41
N PRO A 197 -2.38 -13.05 -8.53
CA PRO A 197 -2.76 -12.59 -9.85
C PRO A 197 -4.21 -12.97 -10.18
N GLY A 198 -5.01 -12.00 -10.64
CA GLY A 198 -6.44 -12.18 -10.87
C GLY A 198 -7.29 -12.26 -9.59
N GLY A 199 -6.70 -12.03 -8.40
CA GLY A 199 -7.34 -12.14 -7.11
C GLY A 199 -7.21 -13.53 -6.47
N TRP A 200 -7.95 -13.74 -5.39
CA TRP A 200 -7.97 -15.01 -4.66
C TRP A 200 -8.64 -16.11 -5.48
N VAL A 201 -7.98 -17.25 -5.55
CA VAL A 201 -8.54 -18.50 -6.13
C VAL A 201 -8.34 -19.61 -5.09
N SER A 202 -9.42 -20.38 -4.81
CA SER A 202 -9.33 -21.52 -3.89
C SER A 202 -8.25 -22.50 -4.35
N ASP A 203 -7.52 -23.06 -3.39
CA ASP A 203 -6.45 -24.04 -3.62
C ASP A 203 -5.27 -23.59 -4.48
N ARG A 204 -5.22 -22.27 -4.81
CA ARG A 204 -4.06 -21.66 -5.45
C ARG A 204 -3.30 -20.81 -4.44
N PRO A 205 -2.10 -21.22 -4.02
CA PRO A 205 -1.25 -20.37 -3.17
C PRO A 205 -0.86 -19.08 -3.89
N ALA A 206 -0.27 -18.11 -3.17
CA ALA A 206 0.33 -16.95 -3.78
C ALA A 206 1.31 -17.36 -4.89
N VAL A 207 1.22 -16.73 -6.05
CA VAL A 207 2.11 -17.04 -7.18
C VAL A 207 3.45 -16.39 -6.94
N ILE A 208 4.52 -17.19 -7.05
CA ILE A 208 5.89 -16.76 -6.85
C ILE A 208 6.57 -16.58 -8.21
N ARG A 209 7.29 -15.49 -8.37
CA ARG A 209 8.10 -15.19 -9.55
C ARG A 209 9.49 -14.77 -9.11
N ILE A 210 10.48 -15.12 -9.90
CA ILE A 210 11.85 -14.66 -9.67
C ILE A 210 12.25 -13.71 -10.79
N GLY A 211 13.06 -12.73 -10.46
CA GLY A 211 13.57 -11.77 -11.40
C GLY A 211 14.76 -10.99 -10.87
N ARG A 212 15.05 -9.89 -11.52
CA ARG A 212 16.17 -9.00 -11.25
C ARG A 212 15.67 -7.58 -11.00
N ILE A 213 16.36 -6.86 -10.15
CA ILE A 213 16.18 -5.44 -9.99
C ILE A 213 16.84 -4.72 -11.17
N LEU A 214 16.05 -3.99 -11.95
CA LEU A 214 16.49 -3.26 -13.14
C LEU A 214 16.90 -1.83 -12.84
N ALA A 215 16.16 -1.16 -11.92
CA ALA A 215 16.46 0.21 -11.52
C ALA A 215 16.02 0.47 -10.08
N VAL A 216 16.68 1.43 -9.43
CA VAL A 216 16.38 1.85 -8.06
C VAL A 216 16.45 3.37 -7.96
N THR A 217 15.42 3.97 -7.40
CA THR A 217 15.37 5.37 -6.97
C THR A 217 14.96 5.44 -5.49
N ASP A 218 14.89 6.64 -4.91
CA ASP A 218 14.44 6.80 -3.52
C ASP A 218 12.96 6.40 -3.31
N SER A 219 12.13 6.48 -4.37
CA SER A 219 10.69 6.21 -4.29
C SER A 219 10.20 5.02 -5.11
N THR A 220 11.08 4.40 -5.92
CA THR A 220 10.67 3.31 -6.82
C THR A 220 11.80 2.31 -7.02
N VAL A 221 11.45 1.05 -6.96
CA VAL A 221 12.26 -0.09 -7.43
C VAL A 221 11.59 -0.66 -8.66
N VAL A 222 12.35 -0.96 -9.71
CA VAL A 222 11.85 -1.59 -10.94
C VAL A 222 12.44 -2.99 -11.04
N SER A 223 11.63 -3.98 -11.39
CA SER A 223 12.08 -5.36 -11.63
C SER A 223 11.44 -5.95 -12.89
N ASP A 224 12.04 -7.02 -13.41
CA ASP A 224 11.50 -7.83 -14.50
C ASP A 224 10.54 -8.95 -14.02
N CYS A 225 10.17 -8.95 -12.74
CA CYS A 225 9.13 -9.84 -12.22
C CYS A 225 7.77 -9.44 -12.80
N SER A 226 7.30 -10.13 -13.85
CA SER A 226 6.03 -9.80 -14.53
C SER A 226 4.85 -9.82 -13.55
N LEU A 227 4.21 -8.68 -13.36
CA LEU A 227 3.04 -8.50 -12.52
C LEU A 227 1.77 -8.37 -13.38
N ILE A 228 0.65 -8.75 -12.82
CA ILE A 228 -0.68 -8.53 -13.44
C ILE A 228 -1.67 -8.02 -12.38
N GLY A 229 -2.90 -7.66 -12.82
CA GLY A 229 -3.96 -7.24 -11.90
C GLY A 229 -4.20 -8.27 -10.79
N GLY A 230 -4.28 -7.80 -9.54
CA GLY A 230 -4.38 -8.63 -8.33
C GLY A 230 -3.04 -8.82 -7.59
N ASP A 231 -1.90 -8.69 -8.26
CA ASP A 231 -0.59 -8.68 -7.61
C ASP A 231 -0.32 -7.38 -6.85
N SER A 232 -0.99 -6.28 -7.21
CA SER A 232 -0.87 -4.97 -6.54
C SER A 232 -0.92 -5.10 -5.02
N GLY A 233 0.04 -4.51 -4.33
CA GLY A 233 0.20 -4.58 -2.88
C GLY A 233 0.96 -5.82 -2.39
N GLY A 234 1.26 -6.77 -3.24
CA GLY A 234 2.05 -7.95 -2.90
C GLY A 234 3.52 -7.65 -2.66
N PRO A 235 4.24 -8.55 -1.97
CA PRO A 235 5.62 -8.35 -1.57
C PRO A 235 6.65 -8.64 -2.66
N LEU A 236 7.75 -7.88 -2.61
CA LEU A 236 9.00 -8.17 -3.28
C LEU A 236 10.06 -8.49 -2.22
N PHE A 237 10.72 -9.64 -2.35
CA PHE A 237 11.73 -10.11 -1.41
C PHE A 237 13.10 -10.26 -2.07
N ASP A 238 14.16 -10.23 -1.27
CA ASP A 238 15.48 -10.67 -1.69
C ASP A 238 15.65 -12.21 -1.55
N LEU A 239 16.83 -12.73 -1.90
CA LEU A 239 17.13 -14.16 -1.78
C LEU A 239 17.28 -14.66 -0.33
N GLN A 240 17.27 -13.77 0.66
CA GLN A 240 17.23 -14.11 2.07
C GLN A 240 15.81 -14.05 2.65
N GLY A 241 14.81 -13.73 1.84
CA GLY A 241 13.43 -13.56 2.31
C GLY A 241 13.20 -12.28 3.11
N LYS A 242 14.06 -11.27 2.98
CA LYS A 242 13.81 -9.94 3.50
C LYS A 242 12.92 -9.17 2.53
N LEU A 243 11.92 -8.49 3.07
CA LEU A 243 10.99 -7.67 2.31
C LEU A 243 11.70 -6.40 1.82
N ILE A 244 11.84 -6.22 0.50
CA ILE A 244 12.54 -5.10 -0.10
C ILE A 244 11.63 -4.09 -0.81
N GLY A 245 10.37 -4.46 -1.10
CA GLY A 245 9.41 -3.57 -1.72
C GLY A 245 8.00 -4.15 -1.79
N ILE A 246 7.05 -3.34 -2.23
CA ILE A 246 5.63 -3.68 -2.38
C ILE A 246 5.20 -3.35 -3.81
N HIS A 247 4.52 -4.29 -4.49
CA HIS A 247 4.04 -4.12 -5.85
C HIS A 247 3.05 -2.96 -5.97
N SER A 248 3.31 -2.03 -6.89
CA SER A 248 2.49 -0.84 -7.10
C SER A 248 1.81 -0.87 -8.47
N ARG A 249 2.57 -0.73 -9.52
CA ARG A 249 2.06 -0.56 -10.88
C ARG A 249 2.95 -1.23 -11.91
N ILE A 250 2.38 -1.43 -13.08
CA ILE A 250 3.04 -1.98 -14.27
C ILE A 250 3.32 -0.83 -15.21
N GLY A 251 4.49 -0.81 -15.85
CA GLY A 251 4.83 0.12 -16.91
C GLY A 251 4.21 -0.28 -18.24
N ILE A 252 4.74 0.26 -19.34
CA ILE A 252 4.28 -0.05 -20.69
C ILE A 252 4.83 -1.39 -21.14
N ASP A 253 6.08 -1.69 -20.78
CA ASP A 253 6.73 -2.95 -21.11
C ASP A 253 6.50 -4.01 -20.02
N VAL A 254 6.46 -5.29 -20.42
CA VAL A 254 6.24 -6.43 -19.51
C VAL A 254 7.29 -6.51 -18.41
N ASP A 255 8.49 -6.02 -18.69
CA ASP A 255 9.63 -6.02 -17.78
C ASP A 255 9.72 -4.75 -16.91
N ASP A 256 8.77 -3.81 -17.07
CA ASP A 256 8.75 -2.56 -16.30
C ASP A 256 7.73 -2.64 -15.14
N ASN A 257 8.08 -3.41 -14.11
CA ASN A 257 7.23 -3.61 -12.95
C ASN A 257 7.74 -2.79 -11.76
N MET A 258 6.92 -1.87 -11.27
CA MET A 258 7.29 -0.87 -10.28
C MET A 258 6.84 -1.25 -8.89
N HIS A 259 7.74 -1.07 -7.93
CA HIS A 259 7.53 -1.39 -6.51
C HIS A 259 7.86 -0.18 -5.65
N VAL A 260 7.10 0.01 -4.58
CA VAL A 260 7.39 0.99 -3.53
C VAL A 260 8.45 0.39 -2.59
N PRO A 261 9.64 1.00 -2.46
CA PRO A 261 10.69 0.46 -1.61
C PRO A 261 10.37 0.61 -0.12
N MET A 262 11.01 -0.21 0.72
CA MET A 262 10.73 -0.26 2.15
C MET A 262 11.03 1.03 2.91
N ASN A 263 12.03 1.83 2.48
CA ASN A 263 12.31 3.13 3.10
C ASN A 263 11.10 4.06 3.08
N VAL A 264 10.30 4.07 2.00
CA VAL A 264 9.07 4.89 1.89
C VAL A 264 8.06 4.54 2.99
N TYR A 265 7.87 3.25 3.28
CA TYR A 265 6.99 2.80 4.36
C TYR A 265 7.54 3.20 5.72
N MET A 266 8.85 3.07 5.94
CA MET A 266 9.49 3.41 7.21
C MET A 266 9.41 4.92 7.50
N GLU A 267 9.67 5.76 6.49
CA GLU A 267 9.57 7.21 6.60
C GLU A 267 8.13 7.69 6.83
N SER A 268 7.16 6.98 6.24
CA SER A 268 5.74 7.30 6.32
C SER A 268 5.00 6.62 7.49
N TRP A 269 5.69 5.78 8.27
CA TRP A 269 5.05 4.86 9.23
C TRP A 269 4.09 5.54 10.19
N ASP A 270 4.52 6.61 10.85
CA ASP A 270 3.69 7.27 11.88
C ASP A 270 2.38 7.80 11.28
N ARG A 271 2.43 8.38 10.09
CA ARG A 271 1.25 8.87 9.39
C ARG A 271 0.34 7.74 8.91
N LEU A 272 0.92 6.66 8.37
CA LEU A 272 0.19 5.47 7.97
C LEU A 272 -0.50 4.81 9.17
N ALA A 273 0.19 4.64 10.28
CA ALA A 273 -0.34 4.07 11.51
C ALA A 273 -1.45 4.93 12.14
N ASN A 274 -1.35 6.25 12.02
CA ASN A 274 -2.39 7.20 12.47
C ASN A 274 -3.58 7.31 11.51
N SER A 275 -3.67 6.45 10.49
CA SER A 275 -4.78 6.44 9.51
C SER A 275 -4.90 7.75 8.73
N GLU A 276 -3.78 8.42 8.45
CA GLU A 276 -3.76 9.59 7.59
C GLU A 276 -3.86 9.21 6.11
N ALA A 277 -4.49 10.09 5.31
CA ALA A 277 -4.53 9.95 3.87
C ALA A 277 -4.01 11.24 3.23
N TRP A 278 -2.98 11.11 2.39
CA TRP A 278 -2.38 12.26 1.71
C TRP A 278 -1.89 11.90 0.32
N GLY A 279 -1.53 12.95 -0.43
CA GLY A 279 -1.00 12.83 -1.78
C GLY A 279 -2.05 12.50 -2.84
N VAL A 280 -1.57 12.35 -4.06
CA VAL A 280 -2.35 12.05 -5.27
C VAL A 280 -1.67 10.90 -6.00
N LEU A 281 -2.42 9.85 -6.33
CA LEU A 281 -1.86 8.70 -7.06
C LEU A 281 -1.19 9.14 -8.36
N PRO A 282 0.03 8.65 -8.65
CA PRO A 282 0.70 8.94 -9.90
C PRO A 282 -0.18 8.61 -11.11
N GLY A 283 -0.28 9.53 -12.05
CA GLY A 283 -1.17 9.40 -13.21
C GLY A 283 -2.63 9.83 -12.98
N PHE A 284 -3.05 10.07 -11.73
CA PHE A 284 -4.37 10.60 -11.42
C PHE A 284 -4.27 12.09 -11.06
N ARG A 285 -4.92 12.93 -11.85
CA ARG A 285 -5.13 14.33 -11.46
C ARG A 285 -6.43 14.42 -10.69
N PRO A 286 -6.46 15.02 -9.49
CA PRO A 286 -7.73 15.27 -8.79
C PRO A 286 -8.56 16.20 -9.68
N ILE A 287 -9.81 15.78 -9.92
CA ILE A 287 -10.77 16.58 -10.66
C ILE A 287 -11.93 16.94 -9.74
N ILE A 288 -12.32 18.20 -9.71
CA ILE A 288 -13.52 18.62 -8.97
C ILE A 288 -14.80 18.36 -9.77
N GLY A 289 -14.66 18.01 -11.05
CA GLY A 289 -15.80 17.68 -11.93
C GLY A 289 -16.51 18.92 -12.45
N VAL A 290 -15.78 19.96 -12.83
CA VAL A 290 -16.29 21.14 -13.52
C VAL A 290 -15.53 21.40 -14.81
N THR A 291 -16.17 22.07 -15.76
CA THR A 291 -15.52 22.67 -16.92
C THR A 291 -15.75 24.19 -16.89
N ALA A 292 -14.78 24.95 -17.39
CA ALA A 292 -14.95 26.38 -17.55
C ALA A 292 -15.95 26.68 -18.69
N ASP A 293 -16.68 27.77 -18.57
CA ASP A 293 -17.48 28.30 -19.68
C ASP A 293 -16.55 28.93 -20.73
N ARG A 294 -16.55 28.38 -21.94
CA ARG A 294 -15.71 28.85 -23.06
C ARG A 294 -16.12 30.21 -23.63
N GLN A 295 -17.30 30.69 -23.27
CA GLN A 295 -17.77 32.02 -23.75
C GLN A 295 -17.27 33.18 -22.88
N SER A 296 -16.70 32.92 -21.70
CA SER A 296 -16.06 33.93 -20.87
C SER A 296 -14.61 34.15 -21.30
N ASP A 297 -14.42 34.78 -22.46
CA ASP A 297 -13.09 35.00 -23.09
C ASP A 297 -12.27 36.14 -22.44
N THR A 298 -12.70 36.63 -21.30
CA THR A 298 -11.90 37.58 -20.52
C THR A 298 -11.02 36.86 -19.53
N LYS A 299 -9.70 36.96 -19.67
CA LYS A 299 -8.65 36.35 -18.85
C LYS A 299 -8.77 36.59 -17.33
N SER A 300 -9.83 37.27 -16.87
CA SER A 300 -10.04 37.63 -15.46
C SER A 300 -11.16 36.89 -14.73
N GLU A 301 -11.97 36.09 -15.41
CA GLU A 301 -13.13 35.44 -14.78
C GLU A 301 -13.20 33.95 -15.12
N CYS A 302 -13.14 33.11 -14.09
CA CYS A 302 -13.36 31.69 -14.25
C CYS A 302 -14.81 31.35 -13.89
N ILE A 303 -15.69 31.30 -14.92
CA ILE A 303 -17.09 30.89 -14.77
C ILE A 303 -17.22 29.39 -15.04
N ILE A 304 -18.01 28.69 -14.23
CA ILE A 304 -18.26 27.25 -14.36
C ILE A 304 -19.31 27.04 -15.46
N GLY A 305 -18.91 26.34 -16.53
CA GLY A 305 -19.81 25.99 -17.63
C GLY A 305 -20.64 24.74 -17.35
N THR A 306 -19.98 23.67 -16.88
CA THR A 306 -20.69 22.43 -16.52
C THR A 306 -20.20 21.86 -15.21
N VAL A 307 -21.08 21.09 -14.54
CA VAL A 307 -20.76 20.34 -13.31
C VAL A 307 -21.11 18.87 -13.51
N ALA A 308 -20.15 17.99 -13.29
CA ALA A 308 -20.32 16.56 -13.42
C ALA A 308 -21.36 16.06 -12.38
N PRO A 309 -22.45 15.36 -12.80
CA PRO A 309 -23.44 14.83 -11.88
C PRO A 309 -22.80 13.90 -10.85
N ARG A 310 -23.15 14.08 -9.57
CA ARG A 310 -22.61 13.32 -8.42
C ARG A 310 -21.10 13.48 -8.19
N GLY A 311 -20.43 14.37 -8.92
CA GLY A 311 -19.01 14.72 -8.73
C GLY A 311 -18.77 15.51 -7.43
N PRO A 312 -17.50 15.75 -7.05
CA PRO A 312 -17.14 16.55 -5.86
C PRO A 312 -17.79 17.95 -5.87
N ALA A 313 -17.74 18.64 -7.00
CA ALA A 313 -18.36 19.97 -7.15
C ALA A 313 -19.88 19.94 -6.94
N ALA A 314 -20.58 18.97 -7.56
CA ALA A 314 -22.04 18.83 -7.38
C ALA A 314 -22.40 18.54 -5.92
N LYS A 315 -21.63 17.71 -5.21
CA LYS A 315 -21.82 17.42 -3.78
C LYS A 315 -21.55 18.64 -2.90
N ALA A 316 -20.65 19.53 -3.31
CA ALA A 316 -20.36 20.79 -2.64
C ALA A 316 -21.41 21.87 -2.96
N GLY A 317 -22.40 21.62 -3.81
CA GLY A 317 -23.44 22.57 -4.19
C GLY A 317 -23.01 23.58 -5.25
N ILE A 318 -21.92 23.33 -5.96
CA ILE A 318 -21.46 24.13 -7.08
C ILE A 318 -22.38 23.88 -8.29
N VAL A 319 -22.78 24.92 -8.99
CA VAL A 319 -23.67 24.86 -10.15
C VAL A 319 -23.08 25.58 -11.36
N PRO A 320 -23.54 25.28 -12.59
CA PRO A 320 -23.17 26.05 -13.77
C PRO A 320 -23.53 27.53 -13.60
N GLY A 321 -22.64 28.41 -14.03
CA GLY A 321 -22.77 29.87 -13.85
C GLY A 321 -22.10 30.39 -12.56
N ASP A 322 -21.63 29.53 -11.66
CA ASP A 322 -20.84 29.98 -10.52
C ASP A 322 -19.48 30.51 -10.98
N ARG A 323 -18.96 31.51 -10.25
CA ARG A 323 -17.67 32.13 -10.51
C ARG A 323 -16.65 31.71 -9.47
N ILE A 324 -15.52 31.19 -9.89
CA ILE A 324 -14.37 30.93 -9.02
C ILE A 324 -13.63 32.26 -8.80
N VAL A 325 -13.68 32.78 -7.59
CA VAL A 325 -13.01 34.04 -7.22
C VAL A 325 -11.68 33.82 -6.52
N ARG A 326 -11.48 32.63 -5.94
CA ARG A 326 -10.24 32.23 -5.27
C ARG A 326 -10.09 30.73 -5.23
N PHE A 327 -8.89 30.22 -5.50
CA PHE A 327 -8.56 28.81 -5.37
C PHE A 327 -7.27 28.67 -4.55
N HIS A 328 -7.34 27.92 -3.44
CA HIS A 328 -6.19 27.62 -2.57
C HIS A 328 -5.36 28.86 -2.14
N ASN A 329 -6.04 29.92 -1.67
CA ASN A 329 -5.45 31.21 -1.28
C ASN A 329 -4.75 32.01 -2.42
N ALA A 330 -4.93 31.61 -3.68
CA ALA A 330 -4.58 32.39 -4.85
C ALA A 330 -5.85 33.06 -5.42
N ASP A 331 -5.73 34.35 -5.76
CA ASP A 331 -6.81 35.11 -6.38
C ASP A 331 -6.95 34.78 -7.87
#